data_215bf4784a762305c1bbba2948947dbf
#
_entry.id   215bf4784a762305c1bbba2948947dbf
#
_cell.length_a   1.000
_cell.length_b   1.000
_cell.length_c   1.000
_cell.angle_alpha   90.00
_cell.angle_beta   90.00
_cell.angle_gamma   90.00
#
_symmetry.space_group_name_H-M   'P 1'
#
loop_
_entity.id
_entity.type
_entity.pdbx_description
1 polymer ?
#
loop_
_entity_poly.entity_id
_entity_poly.type
_entity_poly.pdbx_seq_one_letter_code
_entity_poly.pdbx_strand_id
1 'polypeptide(L)'
;MDRVDKQILRSLAANSRMSLKALAGKVGLAAPSTSDRLKRLEERGQIKGYTIDVDLQRLGYGVVAMVRINPQPGKLRMVERLIIANSAIIECDKVTGEDCFIVRVCLKSLEDVDAVLEQFHDHAQTVTCIVKSQPIRRRLPPL
;
A
#
# COMPACT_ATOMS: atom_id res chain seq x y z
N MET A 1 9.41 1.08 22.03
CA MET A 1 8.10 1.78 21.81
C MET A 1 7.25 1.58 23.06
N ASP A 2 6.91 2.65 23.75
CA ASP A 2 6.12 2.62 24.98
C ASP A 2 4.61 2.74 24.71
N ARG A 3 3.79 2.75 25.78
CA ARG A 3 2.33 2.85 25.70
C ARG A 3 1.88 4.15 25.00
N VAL A 4 2.59 5.26 25.23
CA VAL A 4 2.25 6.57 24.66
C VAL A 4 2.54 6.57 23.15
N ASP A 5 3.69 6.02 22.74
CA ASP A 5 4.05 5.90 21.33
C ASP A 5 3.00 5.08 20.55
N LYS A 6 2.55 3.95 21.14
CA LYS A 6 1.47 3.14 20.55
C LYS A 6 0.16 3.92 20.43
N GLN A 7 -0.16 4.76 21.40
CA GLN A 7 -1.36 5.60 21.37
C GLN A 7 -1.25 6.72 20.32
N ILE A 8 -0.06 7.31 20.13
CA ILE A 8 0.22 8.25 19.03
C ILE A 8 -0.05 7.57 17.69
N LEU A 9 0.54 6.39 17.45
CA LEU A 9 0.35 5.65 16.20
C LEU A 9 -1.12 5.29 15.94
N ARG A 10 -1.86 4.81 16.95
CA ARG A 10 -3.29 4.52 16.82
C ARG A 10 -4.12 5.76 16.49
N SER A 11 -3.80 6.90 17.12
CA SER A 11 -4.50 8.16 16.91
C SER A 11 -4.27 8.68 15.48
N LEU A 12 -3.04 8.64 15.00
CA LEU A 12 -2.68 9.08 13.64
C LEU A 12 -3.18 8.12 12.56
N ALA A 13 -3.22 6.82 12.83
CA ALA A 13 -3.82 5.85 11.92
C ALA A 13 -5.33 6.06 11.73
N ALA A 14 -6.02 6.52 12.78
CA ALA A 14 -7.44 6.87 12.71
C ALA A 14 -7.67 8.22 12.04
N ASN A 15 -6.79 9.19 12.24
CA ASN A 15 -6.86 10.53 11.64
C ASN A 15 -5.46 11.14 11.52
N SER A 16 -4.84 10.99 10.37
CA SER A 16 -3.50 11.52 10.08
C SER A 16 -3.46 13.07 10.02
N ARG A 17 -4.60 13.74 9.91
CA ARG A 17 -4.72 15.21 9.91
C ARG A 17 -4.99 15.81 11.29
N MET A 18 -4.90 15.00 12.34
CA MET A 18 -5.07 15.50 13.71
C MET A 18 -4.01 16.57 14.03
N SER A 19 -4.44 17.69 14.62
CA SER A 19 -3.50 18.72 15.07
C SER A 19 -2.64 18.19 16.22
N LEU A 20 -1.42 18.74 16.37
CA LEU A 20 -0.52 18.39 17.47
C LEU A 20 -1.20 18.61 18.84
N LYS A 21 -1.98 19.71 18.98
CA LYS A 21 -2.74 20.01 20.20
C LYS A 21 -3.77 18.91 20.51
N ALA A 22 -4.51 18.46 19.50
CA ALA A 22 -5.50 17.40 19.67
C ALA A 22 -4.82 16.05 19.98
N LEU A 23 -3.68 15.76 19.35
CA LEU A 23 -2.91 14.56 19.62
C LEU A 23 -2.36 14.56 21.05
N ALA A 24 -1.79 15.67 21.49
CA ALA A 24 -1.28 15.87 22.85
C ALA A 24 -2.38 15.62 23.91
N GLY A 25 -3.57 16.19 23.68
CA GLY A 25 -4.73 15.92 24.54
C GLY A 25 -5.12 14.44 24.59
N LYS A 26 -5.08 13.73 23.46
CA LYS A 26 -5.39 12.28 23.42
C LYS A 26 -4.38 11.43 24.16
N VAL A 27 -3.12 11.77 24.14
CA VAL A 27 -2.05 10.99 24.79
C VAL A 27 -1.71 11.45 26.20
N GLY A 28 -2.35 12.53 26.67
CA GLY A 28 -2.18 13.07 28.03
C GLY A 28 -0.81 13.73 28.26
N LEU A 29 -0.25 14.36 27.23
CA LEU A 29 1.04 15.02 27.30
C LEU A 29 0.93 16.49 26.86
N ALA A 30 1.94 17.30 27.22
CA ALA A 30 2.13 18.64 26.65
C ALA A 30 2.49 18.55 25.16
N ALA A 31 2.09 19.57 24.37
CA ALA A 31 2.34 19.59 22.93
C ALA A 31 3.84 19.47 22.56
N PRO A 32 4.80 20.14 23.24
CA PRO A 32 6.21 19.95 22.95
C PRO A 32 6.67 18.49 23.13
N SER A 33 6.30 17.86 24.25
CA SER A 33 6.65 16.47 24.53
C SER A 33 6.05 15.49 23.51
N THR A 34 4.85 15.80 23.03
CA THR A 34 4.18 15.01 21.98
C THR A 34 4.90 15.19 20.64
N SER A 35 5.31 16.41 20.31
CA SER A 35 6.09 16.72 19.12
C SER A 35 7.41 15.98 19.09
N ASP A 36 8.15 15.99 20.21
CA ASP A 36 9.44 15.29 20.33
C ASP A 36 9.29 13.76 20.17
N ARG A 37 8.19 13.18 20.69
CA ARG A 37 7.90 11.77 20.51
C ARG A 37 7.55 11.44 19.07
N LEU A 38 6.73 12.27 18.44
CA LEU A 38 6.35 12.11 17.04
C LEU A 38 7.58 12.14 16.14
N LYS A 39 8.44 13.14 16.32
CA LYS A 39 9.70 13.26 15.59
C LYS A 39 10.60 12.01 15.75
N ARG A 40 10.71 11.48 16.98
CA ARG A 40 11.46 10.24 17.22
C ARG A 40 10.87 9.02 16.53
N LEU A 41 9.53 8.90 16.42
CA LEU A 41 8.85 7.83 15.69
C LEU A 41 9.12 7.91 14.18
N GLU A 42 9.22 9.12 13.65
CA GLU A 42 9.59 9.39 12.26
C GLU A 42 11.08 9.09 12.01
N GLU A 43 11.98 9.63 12.82
CA GLU A 43 13.43 9.42 12.71
C GLU A 43 13.84 7.94 12.83
N ARG A 44 13.13 7.17 13.65
CA ARG A 44 13.33 5.72 13.80
C ARG A 44 12.65 4.88 12.72
N GLY A 45 11.96 5.52 11.76
CA GLY A 45 11.25 4.85 10.68
C GLY A 45 10.01 4.05 11.09
N GLN A 46 9.51 4.23 12.32
CA GLN A 46 8.24 3.63 12.76
C GLN A 46 7.05 4.29 12.07
N ILE A 47 7.16 5.59 11.78
CA ILE A 47 6.31 6.30 10.82
C ILE A 47 7.17 6.55 9.57
N LYS A 48 6.84 5.89 8.48
CA LYS A 48 7.54 6.04 7.20
C LYS A 48 7.01 7.20 6.37
N GLY A 49 5.83 7.69 6.67
CA GLY A 49 5.17 8.77 5.94
C GLY A 49 3.69 8.87 6.27
N TYR A 50 3.08 9.91 5.72
CA TYR A 50 1.65 10.16 5.79
C TYR A 50 1.09 10.06 4.38
N THR A 51 -0.07 9.43 4.24
CA THR A 51 -0.72 9.23 2.95
C THR A 51 -2.22 9.46 3.07
N ILE A 52 -2.88 9.54 1.94
CA ILE A 52 -4.33 9.59 1.84
C ILE A 52 -4.86 8.24 1.34
N ASP A 53 -6.02 7.84 1.80
CA ASP A 53 -6.80 6.74 1.21
C ASP A 53 -7.80 7.36 0.23
N VAL A 54 -7.72 6.94 -1.03
CA VAL A 54 -8.57 7.46 -2.10
C VAL A 54 -9.60 6.42 -2.52
N ASP A 55 -10.78 6.88 -2.86
CA ASP A 55 -11.84 6.04 -3.43
C ASP A 55 -11.57 5.87 -4.93
N LEU A 56 -11.00 4.72 -5.30
CA LEU A 56 -10.66 4.41 -6.70
C LEU A 56 -11.89 4.45 -7.60
N GLN A 57 -13.05 4.02 -7.12
CA GLN A 57 -14.28 4.02 -7.89
C GLN A 57 -14.72 5.45 -8.24
N ARG A 58 -14.61 6.38 -7.27
CA ARG A 58 -14.90 7.81 -7.50
C ARG A 58 -13.87 8.48 -8.42
N LEU A 59 -12.67 7.92 -8.52
CA LEU A 59 -11.65 8.35 -9.48
C LEU A 59 -11.83 7.73 -10.88
N GLY A 60 -12.89 6.93 -11.08
CA GLY A 60 -13.18 6.29 -12.36
C GLY A 60 -12.56 4.90 -12.56
N TYR A 61 -11.93 4.34 -11.52
CA TYR A 61 -11.37 2.98 -11.55
C TYR A 61 -12.35 2.02 -10.90
N GLY A 62 -13.29 1.49 -11.71
CA GLY A 62 -14.34 0.59 -11.23
C GLY A 62 -13.89 -0.85 -10.97
N VAL A 63 -12.71 -1.23 -11.44
CA VAL A 63 -12.18 -2.59 -11.34
C VAL A 63 -10.83 -2.59 -10.66
N VAL A 64 -10.67 -3.46 -9.68
CA VAL A 64 -9.38 -3.77 -9.05
C VAL A 64 -9.09 -5.24 -9.27
N ALA A 65 -7.89 -5.55 -9.75
CA ALA A 65 -7.42 -6.91 -9.92
C ALA A 65 -6.19 -7.18 -9.06
N MET A 66 -6.09 -8.42 -8.58
CA MET A 66 -4.85 -8.99 -8.03
C MET A 66 -4.26 -9.90 -9.09
N VAL A 67 -3.02 -9.63 -9.49
CA VAL A 67 -2.33 -10.44 -10.50
C VAL A 67 -1.09 -11.06 -9.90
N ARG A 68 -0.99 -12.37 -10.00
CA ARG A 68 0.24 -13.12 -9.69
C ARG A 68 1.05 -13.19 -10.97
N ILE A 69 2.32 -12.83 -10.89
CA ILE A 69 3.24 -12.80 -12.04
C ILE A 69 4.43 -13.69 -11.74
N ASN A 70 4.58 -14.73 -12.57
CA ASN A 70 5.70 -15.66 -12.50
C ASN A 70 6.61 -15.47 -13.73
N PRO A 71 7.74 -14.75 -13.58
CA PRO A 71 8.68 -14.53 -14.68
C PRO A 71 9.27 -15.82 -15.21
N GLN A 72 9.45 -15.91 -16.53
CA GLN A 72 10.23 -16.99 -17.14
C GLN A 72 11.69 -16.95 -16.64
N PRO A 73 12.42 -18.08 -16.68
CA PRO A 73 13.82 -18.13 -16.31
C PRO A 73 14.64 -17.02 -16.99
N GLY A 74 15.41 -16.27 -16.21
CA GLY A 74 16.23 -15.16 -16.69
C GLY A 74 15.49 -13.83 -16.95
N LYS A 75 14.16 -13.78 -16.84
CA LYS A 75 13.35 -12.57 -17.14
C LYS A 75 12.97 -11.75 -15.90
N LEU A 76 13.36 -12.18 -14.70
CA LEU A 76 12.96 -11.54 -13.43
C LEU A 76 13.16 -10.01 -13.41
N ARG A 77 14.37 -9.55 -13.77
CA ARG A 77 14.70 -8.10 -13.77
C ARG A 77 13.93 -7.33 -14.83
N MET A 78 13.64 -7.96 -15.95
CA MET A 78 12.87 -7.33 -17.03
C MET A 78 11.41 -7.15 -16.59
N VAL A 79 10.80 -8.21 -16.04
CA VAL A 79 9.43 -8.17 -15.52
C VAL A 79 9.30 -7.14 -14.41
N GLU A 80 10.26 -7.07 -13.47
CA GLU A 80 10.28 -6.06 -12.41
C GLU A 80 10.28 -4.63 -12.96
N ARG A 81 11.05 -4.36 -14.02
CA ARG A 81 11.04 -3.05 -14.69
C ARG A 81 9.71 -2.73 -15.38
N LEU A 82 9.09 -3.72 -16.02
CA LEU A 82 7.76 -3.57 -16.62
C LEU A 82 6.69 -3.26 -15.56
N ILE A 83 6.73 -3.93 -14.41
CA ILE A 83 5.85 -3.65 -13.28
C ILE A 83 6.02 -2.21 -12.82
N ILE A 84 7.24 -1.77 -12.58
CA ILE A 84 7.53 -0.40 -12.09
C ILE A 84 7.09 0.67 -13.11
N ALA A 85 7.21 0.40 -14.37
CA ALA A 85 6.84 1.34 -15.45
C ALA A 85 5.33 1.43 -15.69
N ASN A 86 4.54 0.46 -15.22
CA ASN A 86 3.10 0.42 -15.48
C ASN A 86 2.30 1.16 -14.40
N SER A 87 1.77 2.33 -14.73
CA SER A 87 1.01 3.19 -13.82
C SER A 87 -0.35 2.60 -13.35
N ALA A 88 -0.89 1.59 -14.03
CA ALA A 88 -2.09 0.89 -13.58
C ALA A 88 -1.78 -0.03 -12.38
N ILE A 89 -0.53 -0.38 -12.16
CA ILE A 89 -0.08 -1.16 -11.01
C ILE A 89 0.15 -0.21 -9.84
N ILE A 90 -0.70 -0.29 -8.83
CA ILE A 90 -0.68 0.62 -7.68
C ILE A 90 0.04 0.04 -6.45
N GLU A 91 0.23 -1.28 -6.40
CA GLU A 91 0.97 -1.99 -5.35
C GLU A 91 1.67 -3.20 -5.96
N CYS A 92 2.84 -3.53 -5.45
CA CYS A 92 3.58 -4.72 -5.84
C CYS A 92 4.35 -5.29 -4.66
N ASP A 93 4.11 -6.57 -4.36
CA ASP A 93 4.93 -7.34 -3.45
C ASP A 93 5.77 -8.34 -4.23
N LYS A 94 7.09 -8.37 -3.94
CA LYS A 94 7.97 -9.43 -4.39
C LYS A 94 7.97 -10.51 -3.31
N VAL A 95 7.56 -11.71 -3.68
CA VAL A 95 7.31 -12.81 -2.74
C VAL A 95 8.24 -13.98 -2.99
N THR A 96 8.37 -14.85 -1.99
CA THR A 96 9.01 -16.16 -2.13
C THR A 96 7.99 -17.19 -2.64
N GLY A 97 8.42 -18.16 -3.41
CA GLY A 97 7.56 -19.20 -4.00
C GLY A 97 7.57 -19.17 -5.53
N GLU A 98 6.61 -19.85 -6.14
CA GLU A 98 6.49 -19.93 -7.59
C GLU A 98 6.15 -18.58 -8.24
N ASP A 99 5.23 -17.83 -7.62
CA ASP A 99 4.86 -16.49 -8.08
C ASP A 99 5.86 -15.49 -7.51
N CYS A 100 6.70 -14.87 -8.34
CA CYS A 100 7.70 -13.91 -7.85
C CYS A 100 7.10 -12.58 -7.46
N PHE A 101 5.98 -12.16 -8.08
CA PHE A 101 5.32 -10.90 -7.83
C PHE A 101 3.81 -11.08 -7.66
N ILE A 102 3.27 -10.33 -6.70
CA ILE A 102 1.83 -10.14 -6.55
C ILE A 102 1.56 -8.65 -6.67
N VAL A 103 0.78 -8.27 -7.67
CA VAL A 103 0.48 -6.86 -7.94
C VAL A 103 -1.00 -6.57 -7.78
N ARG A 104 -1.30 -5.35 -7.37
CA ARG A 104 -2.65 -4.78 -7.38
C ARG A 104 -2.75 -3.81 -8.54
N VAL A 105 -3.72 -4.05 -9.41
CA VAL A 105 -3.96 -3.25 -10.62
C VAL A 105 -5.28 -2.53 -10.48
N CYS A 106 -5.34 -1.25 -10.83
CA CYS A 106 -6.59 -0.49 -10.92
C CYS A 106 -6.93 -0.20 -12.40
N LEU A 107 -8.18 -0.48 -12.77
CA LEU A 107 -8.66 -0.45 -14.15
C LEU A 107 -10.00 0.28 -14.21
N LYS A 108 -10.30 0.90 -15.34
CA LYS A 108 -11.60 1.53 -15.58
C LYS A 108 -12.66 0.51 -15.89
N SER A 109 -12.32 -0.52 -16.65
CA SER A 109 -13.20 -1.62 -17.06
C SER A 109 -12.48 -2.97 -17.03
N LEU A 110 -13.23 -4.06 -17.15
CA LEU A 110 -12.69 -5.42 -17.28
C LEU A 110 -11.93 -5.63 -18.59
N GLU A 111 -12.33 -4.93 -19.64
CA GLU A 111 -11.70 -5.01 -20.98
C GLU A 111 -10.26 -4.47 -20.96
N ASP A 112 -9.94 -3.59 -20.01
CA ASP A 112 -8.59 -3.03 -19.86
C ASP A 112 -7.56 -4.06 -19.29
N VAL A 113 -8.03 -5.18 -18.75
CA VAL A 113 -7.15 -6.20 -18.12
C VAL A 113 -6.13 -6.73 -19.11
N ASP A 114 -6.58 -7.11 -20.31
CA ASP A 114 -5.70 -7.70 -21.33
C ASP A 114 -4.67 -6.68 -21.80
N ALA A 115 -5.05 -5.44 -22.04
CA ALA A 115 -4.14 -4.38 -22.45
C ALA A 115 -3.04 -4.10 -21.41
N VAL A 116 -3.36 -4.17 -20.12
CA VAL A 116 -2.37 -3.99 -19.04
C VAL A 116 -1.43 -5.18 -18.93
N LEU A 117 -1.91 -6.40 -19.20
CA LEU A 117 -1.13 -7.63 -19.04
C LEU A 117 -0.35 -8.04 -20.29
N GLU A 118 -0.69 -7.52 -21.47
CA GLU A 118 -0.05 -7.85 -22.73
C GLU A 118 1.47 -7.71 -22.68
N GLN A 119 1.98 -6.69 -21.99
CA GLN A 119 3.42 -6.47 -21.83
C GLN A 119 4.17 -7.60 -21.11
N PHE A 120 3.46 -8.47 -20.38
CA PHE A 120 4.07 -9.59 -19.66
C PHE A 120 4.02 -10.90 -20.45
N HIS A 121 3.24 -10.96 -21.54
CA HIS A 121 2.91 -12.19 -22.25
C HIS A 121 4.16 -13.00 -22.66
N ASP A 122 5.18 -12.35 -23.22
CA ASP A 122 6.42 -13.01 -23.68
C ASP A 122 7.45 -13.21 -22.57
N HIS A 123 7.18 -12.78 -21.34
CA HIS A 123 8.17 -12.71 -20.27
C HIS A 123 7.77 -13.40 -18.98
N ALA A 124 6.48 -13.64 -18.78
CA ALA A 124 5.94 -14.20 -17.55
C ALA A 124 4.61 -14.91 -17.79
N GLN A 125 4.30 -15.83 -16.88
CA GLN A 125 2.93 -16.32 -16.71
C GLN A 125 2.18 -15.44 -15.73
N THR A 126 0.91 -15.16 -15.99
CA THR A 126 0.06 -14.33 -15.14
C THR A 126 -1.21 -15.06 -14.76
N VAL A 127 -1.65 -14.86 -13.52
CA VAL A 127 -2.96 -15.31 -13.02
C VAL A 127 -3.67 -14.14 -12.42
N THR A 128 -4.83 -13.79 -12.97
CA THR A 128 -5.63 -12.62 -12.58
C THR A 128 -6.84 -13.02 -11.77
N CYS A 129 -7.04 -12.31 -10.66
CA CYS A 129 -8.22 -12.42 -9.79
C CYS A 129 -8.86 -11.04 -9.65
N ILE A 130 -10.14 -10.93 -9.96
CA ILE A 130 -10.88 -9.68 -9.75
C ILE A 130 -11.27 -9.56 -8.27
N VAL A 131 -10.97 -8.41 -7.67
CA VAL A 131 -11.30 -8.13 -6.28
C VAL A 131 -12.78 -7.81 -6.16
N LYS A 132 -13.55 -8.67 -5.52
CA LYS A 132 -14.99 -8.43 -5.25
C LYS A 132 -15.20 -7.44 -4.11
N SER A 133 -14.41 -7.58 -3.05
CA SER A 133 -14.47 -6.72 -1.86
C SER A 133 -13.16 -6.76 -1.11
N GLN A 134 -12.93 -5.78 -0.27
CA GLN A 134 -11.76 -5.70 0.61
C GLN A 134 -12.23 -5.55 2.06
N PRO A 135 -12.50 -6.67 2.78
CA PRO A 135 -13.01 -6.64 4.15
C PRO A 135 -12.09 -5.91 5.13
N ILE A 136 -10.81 -5.98 4.88
CA ILE A 136 -9.79 -5.24 5.62
C ILE A 136 -9.00 -4.43 4.61
N ARG A 137 -9.15 -3.11 4.63
CA ARG A 137 -8.33 -2.23 3.79
C ARG A 137 -6.91 -2.15 4.36
N ARG A 138 -6.64 -1.15 5.14
CA ARG A 138 -5.34 -0.98 5.81
C ARG A 138 -5.57 -0.72 7.29
N ARG A 139 -4.86 -1.45 8.15
CA ARG A 139 -4.87 -1.22 9.59
C ARG A 139 -3.48 -1.43 10.18
N LEU A 140 -3.25 -0.89 11.36
CA LEU A 140 -2.03 -1.16 12.09
C LEU A 140 -1.93 -2.64 12.48
N PRO A 141 -0.72 -3.19 12.53
CA PRO A 141 -0.50 -4.48 13.18
C PRO A 141 -0.87 -4.40 14.67
N PRO A 142 -1.00 -5.51 15.36
CA PRO A 142 -1.17 -5.51 16.82
C PRO A 142 -0.04 -4.74 17.50
N LEU A 143 -0.40 -3.70 18.28
CA LEU A 143 0.54 -2.82 18.99
C LEU A 143 0.42 -2.99 20.50
#